data_6debbc94394d60d584dd9eca3e4be54b
#
_entry.id   6debbc94394d60d584dd9eca3e4be54b
#
_cell.length_a   1.000
_cell.length_b   1.000
_cell.length_c   1.000
_cell.angle_alpha   90.00
_cell.angle_beta   90.00
_cell.angle_gamma   90.00
#
_symmetry.space_group_name_H-M   'P 1'
#
loop_
_entity.id
_entity.type
_entity.pdbx_description
1 polymer ?
#
loop_
_entity_poly.entity_id
_entity_poly.type
_entity_poly.pdbx_seq_one_letter_code
_entity_poly.pdbx_strand_id
1 'polypeptide(L)'
;MQDKKDHEPKIVAFLCNWCSYAGADLAGVSRFQYPVNIRIIRVPCSGRINPLFIIKALQEGADGVLVSGCHPGDCHYVSGNFYARRKFVLLKNFLEYIGIDPERVQFSWVSASEGNLFASLIEKITNHVKKLDNKNNLENVELNV
;
A
#
# COMPACT_ATOMS: atom_id res chain seq x y z
N MET A 1 -30.32 -1.28 7.21
CA MET A 1 -29.43 -0.21 6.71
C MET A 1 -28.19 -0.18 7.60
N GLN A 2 -27.13 -0.81 7.18
CA GLN A 2 -25.87 -0.70 7.90
C GLN A 2 -25.24 0.64 7.52
N ASP A 3 -24.98 1.47 8.52
CA ASP A 3 -24.33 2.76 8.36
C ASP A 3 -22.96 2.59 7.67
N LYS A 4 -22.85 3.07 6.45
CA LYS A 4 -21.62 3.10 5.65
C LYS A 4 -20.52 4.01 6.24
N LYS A 5 -20.71 4.54 7.46
CA LYS A 5 -19.83 5.53 8.08
C LYS A 5 -18.58 4.95 8.74
N ASP A 6 -18.51 3.63 8.98
CA ASP A 6 -17.40 3.02 9.71
C ASP A 6 -16.69 1.89 8.95
N HIS A 7 -16.71 1.92 7.63
CA HIS A 7 -15.92 0.95 6.87
C HIS A 7 -14.43 1.28 6.98
N GLU A 8 -13.70 0.46 7.72
CA GLU A 8 -12.24 0.51 7.70
C GLU A 8 -11.72 -0.12 6.43
N PRO A 9 -10.95 0.62 5.61
CA PRO A 9 -10.44 0.08 4.36
C PRO A 9 -9.46 -1.06 4.61
N LYS A 10 -9.56 -2.10 3.81
CA LYS A 10 -8.63 -3.24 3.84
C LYS A 10 -7.37 -2.90 3.04
N ILE A 11 -6.25 -2.81 3.71
CA ILE A 11 -4.96 -2.51 3.10
C ILE A 11 -4.11 -3.77 3.04
N VAL A 12 -3.61 -4.11 1.86
CA VAL A 12 -2.59 -5.16 1.66
C VAL A 12 -1.24 -4.49 1.44
N ALA A 13 -0.24 -4.87 2.22
CA ALA A 13 1.11 -4.31 2.12
C ALA A 13 2.12 -5.39 1.74
N PHE A 14 2.77 -5.20 0.60
CA PHE A 14 3.91 -6.00 0.17
C PHE A 14 5.20 -5.36 0.67
N LEU A 15 5.85 -5.99 1.63
CA LEU A 15 7.03 -5.44 2.29
C LEU A 15 8.28 -6.25 1.96
N CYS A 16 9.35 -5.54 1.58
CA CYS A 16 10.66 -6.13 1.43
C CYS A 16 11.16 -6.70 2.76
N ASN A 17 11.61 -7.95 2.75
CA ASN A 17 12.09 -8.67 3.93
C ASN A 17 13.20 -7.93 4.69
N TRP A 18 14.13 -7.27 3.98
CA TRP A 18 15.36 -6.74 4.54
C TRP A 18 15.21 -5.37 5.21
N CYS A 19 14.32 -4.53 4.69
CA CYS A 19 14.13 -3.17 5.19
C CYS A 19 12.71 -2.91 5.69
N SER A 20 11.74 -2.93 4.80
CA SER A 20 10.38 -2.52 5.13
C SER A 20 9.69 -3.45 6.12
N TYR A 21 9.86 -4.76 5.99
CA TYR A 21 9.33 -5.72 6.96
C TYR A 21 10.02 -5.58 8.32
N ALA A 22 11.34 -5.40 8.33
CA ALA A 22 12.08 -5.15 9.57
C ALA A 22 11.62 -3.83 10.23
N GLY A 23 11.33 -2.79 9.45
CA GLY A 23 10.74 -1.55 9.96
C GLY A 23 9.35 -1.76 10.55
N ALA A 24 8.52 -2.59 9.92
CA ALA A 24 7.22 -2.97 10.46
C ALA A 24 7.33 -3.78 11.76
N ASP A 25 8.28 -4.70 11.84
CA ASP A 25 8.58 -5.47 13.05
C ASP A 25 9.05 -4.56 14.19
N LEU A 26 9.93 -3.61 13.89
CA LEU A 26 10.36 -2.59 14.85
C LEU A 26 9.18 -1.75 15.36
N ALA A 27 8.25 -1.36 14.49
CA ALA A 27 7.05 -0.64 14.88
C ALA A 27 6.20 -1.45 15.88
N GLY A 28 6.04 -2.75 15.63
CA GLY A 28 5.31 -3.64 16.52
C GLY A 28 6.00 -3.83 17.87
N VAL A 29 7.30 -4.11 17.88
CA VAL A 29 8.10 -4.31 19.10
C VAL A 29 8.18 -3.02 19.92
N SER A 30 8.33 -1.88 19.28
CA SER A 30 8.37 -0.56 19.94
C SER A 30 6.97 -0.04 20.32
N ARG A 31 5.90 -0.79 20.01
CA ARG A 31 4.51 -0.43 20.31
C ARG A 31 4.06 0.89 19.71
N PHE A 32 4.57 1.25 18.54
CA PHE A 32 4.02 2.36 17.78
C PHE A 32 2.59 2.02 17.31
N GLN A 33 1.66 2.91 17.58
CA GLN A 33 0.27 2.71 17.23
C GLN A 33 0.04 3.02 15.75
N TYR A 34 -0.64 2.12 15.05
CA TYR A 34 -1.14 2.32 13.69
C TYR A 34 -2.39 1.49 13.46
N PRO A 35 -3.22 1.82 12.46
CA PRO A 35 -4.45 1.08 12.19
C PRO A 35 -4.22 -0.42 11.96
N VAL A 36 -5.11 -1.25 12.50
CA VAL A 36 -5.02 -2.72 12.43
C VAL A 36 -5.58 -3.32 11.13
N ASN A 37 -6.04 -2.49 10.23
CA ASN A 37 -6.66 -2.85 8.96
C ASN A 37 -5.67 -3.28 7.86
N ILE A 38 -4.41 -3.44 8.20
CA ILE A 38 -3.34 -3.84 7.30
C ILE A 38 -3.10 -5.35 7.32
N ARG A 39 -2.87 -5.93 6.14
CA ARG A 39 -2.39 -7.30 5.95
C ARG A 39 -1.02 -7.26 5.28
N ILE A 40 -0.02 -7.74 5.98
CA ILE A 40 1.37 -7.71 5.53
C ILE A 40 1.72 -9.00 4.79
N ILE A 41 2.25 -8.86 3.59
CA ILE A 41 2.84 -9.94 2.80
C ILE A 41 4.33 -9.64 2.66
N ARG A 42 5.15 -10.48 3.27
CA ARG A 42 6.61 -10.37 3.19
C ARG A 42 7.10 -10.94 1.87
N VAL A 43 7.93 -10.19 1.17
CA VAL A 43 8.58 -10.60 -0.07
C VAL A 43 10.10 -10.51 0.06
N PRO A 44 10.87 -11.34 -0.65
CA PRO A 44 12.33 -11.30 -0.59
C PRO A 44 12.92 -9.93 -0.97
N CYS A 45 12.32 -9.29 -1.97
CA CYS A 45 12.71 -7.96 -2.43
C CYS A 45 11.51 -7.29 -3.12
N SER A 46 11.39 -5.99 -3.01
CA SER A 46 10.35 -5.24 -3.74
C SER A 46 10.43 -5.45 -5.26
N GLY A 47 11.62 -5.68 -5.80
CA GLY A 47 11.83 -6.01 -7.21
C GLY A 47 11.20 -7.34 -7.67
N ARG A 48 10.85 -8.23 -6.74
CA ARG A 48 10.17 -9.51 -7.02
C ARG A 48 8.65 -9.38 -7.10
N ILE A 49 8.11 -8.24 -6.73
CA ILE A 49 6.66 -8.02 -6.77
C ILE A 49 6.21 -7.97 -8.23
N ASN A 50 5.37 -8.94 -8.59
CA ASN A 50 4.69 -8.90 -9.87
C ASN A 50 3.50 -7.94 -9.78
N PRO A 51 3.32 -7.03 -10.73
CA PRO A 51 2.14 -6.16 -10.78
C PRO A 51 0.81 -6.91 -10.71
N LEU A 52 0.76 -8.14 -11.19
CA LEU A 52 -0.42 -9.01 -11.08
C LEU A 52 -0.81 -9.32 -9.63
N PHE A 53 0.13 -9.36 -8.70
CA PHE A 53 -0.17 -9.55 -7.27
C PHE A 53 -0.98 -8.38 -6.73
N ILE A 54 -0.66 -7.16 -7.15
CA ILE A 54 -1.35 -5.93 -6.76
C ILE A 54 -2.78 -5.93 -7.32
N ILE A 55 -2.91 -6.24 -8.60
CA ILE A 55 -4.21 -6.34 -9.27
C ILE A 55 -5.06 -7.43 -8.61
N LYS A 56 -4.47 -8.59 -8.31
CA LYS A 56 -5.15 -9.68 -7.62
C LYS A 56 -5.64 -9.28 -6.23
N ALA A 57 -4.82 -8.56 -5.47
CA ALA A 57 -5.21 -8.06 -4.15
C ALA A 57 -6.44 -7.13 -4.25
N LEU A 58 -6.46 -6.22 -5.23
CA LEU A 58 -7.60 -5.34 -5.48
C LEU A 58 -8.85 -6.11 -5.91
N GLN A 59 -8.70 -7.13 -6.74
CA GLN A 59 -9.81 -8.00 -7.17
C GLN A 59 -10.41 -8.80 -6.01
N GLU A 60 -9.59 -9.24 -5.07
CA GLU A 60 -10.01 -10.00 -3.88
C GLU A 60 -10.60 -9.13 -2.77
N GLY A 61 -10.75 -7.84 -3.00
CA GLY A 61 -11.45 -6.93 -2.11
C GLY A 61 -10.56 -6.03 -1.25
N ALA A 62 -9.27 -5.89 -1.56
CA ALA A 62 -8.45 -4.87 -0.95
C ALA A 62 -8.87 -3.48 -1.46
N ASP A 63 -9.02 -2.55 -0.54
CA ASP A 63 -9.38 -1.16 -0.86
C ASP A 63 -8.15 -0.33 -1.24
N GLY A 64 -6.99 -0.73 -0.74
CA GLY A 64 -5.70 -0.13 -1.06
C GLY A 64 -4.55 -1.13 -0.97
N VAL A 65 -3.48 -0.85 -1.67
CA VAL A 65 -2.25 -1.65 -1.68
C VAL A 65 -1.04 -0.76 -1.45
N LEU A 66 -0.20 -1.16 -0.52
CA LEU A 66 1.09 -0.54 -0.27
C LEU A 66 2.21 -1.45 -0.77
N VAL A 67 3.13 -0.90 -1.52
CA VAL A 67 4.40 -1.55 -1.84
C VAL A 67 5.53 -0.77 -1.19
N SER A 68 6.31 -1.41 -0.35
CA SER A 68 7.41 -0.75 0.34
C SER A 68 8.72 -1.51 0.16
N GLY A 69 9.76 -0.78 -0.16
CA GLY A 69 11.10 -1.30 -0.39
C GLY A 69 12.17 -0.54 0.37
N CYS A 70 13.42 -0.95 0.18
CA CYS A 70 14.57 -0.27 0.74
C CYS A 70 14.76 1.11 0.10
N HIS A 71 15.32 2.05 0.85
CA HIS A 71 15.73 3.34 0.29
C HIS A 71 16.70 3.18 -0.89
N PRO A 72 16.73 4.13 -1.84
CA PRO A 72 17.71 4.12 -2.92
C PRO A 72 19.14 3.98 -2.39
N GLY A 73 19.88 3.02 -2.93
CA GLY A 73 21.24 2.69 -2.49
C GLY A 73 21.34 1.65 -1.37
N ASP A 74 20.25 1.31 -0.68
CA ASP A 74 20.24 0.38 0.48
C ASP A 74 19.64 -0.99 0.16
N CYS A 75 19.33 -1.27 -1.11
CA CYS A 75 18.75 -2.54 -1.50
C CYS A 75 19.72 -3.70 -1.25
N HIS A 76 19.27 -4.73 -0.52
CA HIS A 76 20.07 -5.94 -0.28
C HIS A 76 20.54 -6.62 -1.58
N TYR A 77 19.76 -6.54 -2.63
CA TYR A 77 20.03 -7.06 -3.97
C TYR A 77 20.49 -5.96 -4.95
N VAL A 78 21.05 -4.90 -4.46
CA VAL A 78 21.64 -3.75 -5.18
C VAL A 78 20.62 -2.86 -5.88
N SER A 79 19.81 -3.39 -6.79
CA SER A 79 18.91 -2.60 -7.66
C SER A 79 17.44 -3.04 -7.68
N GLY A 80 17.08 -4.00 -6.83
CA GLY A 80 15.70 -4.52 -6.80
C GLY A 80 14.63 -3.44 -6.54
N ASN A 81 14.91 -2.49 -5.66
CA ASN A 81 14.03 -1.36 -5.38
C ASN A 81 13.83 -0.42 -6.58
N PHE A 82 14.82 -0.24 -7.43
CA PHE A 82 14.68 0.54 -8.66
C PHE A 82 13.82 -0.17 -9.71
N TYR A 83 13.92 -1.49 -9.82
CA TYR A 83 13.02 -2.29 -10.66
C TYR A 83 11.59 -2.20 -10.17
N ALA A 84 11.37 -2.26 -8.87
CA ALA A 84 10.06 -2.08 -8.27
C ALA A 84 9.46 -0.71 -8.63
N ARG A 85 10.23 0.35 -8.52
CA ARG A 85 9.79 1.71 -8.86
C ARG A 85 9.34 1.81 -10.32
N ARG A 86 10.10 1.24 -11.25
CA ARG A 86 9.76 1.25 -12.68
C ARG A 86 8.45 0.50 -12.96
N LYS A 87 8.31 -0.71 -12.40
CA LYS A 87 7.08 -1.51 -12.51
C LYS A 87 5.87 -0.75 -11.94
N PHE A 88 6.07 -0.06 -10.84
CA PHE A 88 5.02 0.69 -10.17
C PHE A 88 4.50 1.87 -11.02
N VAL A 89 5.39 2.63 -11.66
CA VAL A 89 4.99 3.71 -12.56
C VAL A 89 4.17 3.20 -13.73
N LEU A 90 4.60 2.10 -14.35
CA LEU A 90 3.86 1.47 -15.44
C LEU A 90 2.51 0.92 -14.97
N LEU A 91 2.48 0.34 -13.78
CA LEU A 91 1.25 -0.18 -13.18
C LEU A 91 0.22 0.94 -12.95
N LYS A 92 0.64 2.11 -12.47
CA LYS A 92 -0.28 3.24 -12.26
C LYS A 92 -0.99 3.66 -13.55
N ASN A 93 -0.26 3.75 -14.64
CA ASN A 93 -0.84 4.07 -15.94
C ASN A 93 -1.84 3.00 -16.39
N PHE A 94 -1.51 1.73 -16.16
CA PHE A 94 -2.39 0.62 -16.49
C PHE A 94 -3.67 0.62 -15.64
N LEU A 95 -3.57 0.88 -14.34
CA LEU A 95 -4.73 0.98 -13.45
C LEU A 95 -5.69 2.08 -13.88
N GLU A 96 -5.16 3.23 -14.26
CA GLU A 96 -5.96 4.33 -14.79
C GLU A 96 -6.71 3.91 -16.06
N TYR A 97 -6.04 3.21 -16.96
CA TYR A 97 -6.63 2.70 -18.20
C TYR A 97 -7.78 1.72 -17.96
N ILE A 98 -7.66 0.82 -16.99
CA ILE A 98 -8.71 -0.16 -16.65
C ILE A 98 -9.80 0.38 -15.72
N GLY A 99 -9.73 1.64 -15.32
CA GLY A 99 -10.76 2.30 -14.52
C GLY A 99 -10.61 2.11 -13.00
N ILE A 100 -9.45 1.65 -12.52
CA ILE A 100 -9.12 1.62 -11.09
C ILE A 100 -8.36 2.89 -10.74
N ASP A 101 -8.78 3.57 -9.65
CA ASP A 101 -8.08 4.75 -9.19
C ASP A 101 -6.63 4.40 -8.82
N PRO A 102 -5.62 4.96 -9.52
CA PRO A 102 -4.22 4.63 -9.27
C PRO A 102 -3.73 5.08 -7.90
N GLU A 103 -4.43 6.00 -7.25
CA GLU A 103 -4.11 6.45 -5.88
C GLU A 103 -4.40 5.38 -4.81
N ARG A 104 -5.10 4.31 -5.14
CA ARG A 104 -5.29 3.14 -4.26
C ARG A 104 -4.02 2.33 -4.09
N VAL A 105 -3.04 2.50 -4.96
CA VAL A 105 -1.75 1.81 -4.90
C VAL A 105 -0.66 2.82 -4.57
N GLN A 106 -0.03 2.64 -3.43
CA GLN A 106 1.02 3.53 -2.93
C GLN A 106 2.37 2.81 -2.88
N PHE A 107 3.41 3.55 -3.17
CA PHE A 107 4.79 3.07 -3.10
C PHE A 107 5.60 3.90 -2.09
N SER A 108 6.43 3.25 -1.28
CA SER A 108 7.23 3.93 -0.27
C SER A 108 8.60 3.27 -0.08
N TRP A 109 9.50 4.05 0.48
CA TRP A 109 10.79 3.59 0.97
C TRP A 109 10.79 3.58 2.49
N VAL A 110 11.08 2.44 3.12
CA VAL A 110 11.17 2.30 4.57
C VAL A 110 12.41 1.48 4.92
N SER A 111 13.25 2.00 5.80
CA SER A 111 14.41 1.27 6.31
C SER A 111 14.07 0.45 7.57
N ALA A 112 14.96 -0.46 7.93
CA ALA A 112 14.81 -1.31 9.11
C ALA A 112 14.75 -0.52 10.44
N SER A 113 15.31 0.68 10.47
CA SER A 113 15.32 1.57 11.66
C SER A 113 14.15 2.56 11.71
N GLU A 114 13.27 2.57 10.71
CA GLU A 114 12.21 3.55 10.56
C GLU A 114 10.82 2.99 10.93
N GLY A 115 10.72 2.37 12.12
CA GLY A 115 9.43 1.85 12.61
C GLY A 115 8.37 2.94 12.81
N ASN A 116 8.75 4.12 13.28
CA ASN A 116 7.87 5.27 13.40
C ASN A 116 7.37 5.78 12.04
N LEU A 117 8.24 5.80 11.03
CA LEU A 117 7.86 6.16 9.67
C LEU A 117 6.87 5.14 9.10
N PHE A 118 7.07 3.85 9.35
CA PHE A 118 6.14 2.81 8.94
C PHE A 118 4.75 3.03 9.54
N ALA A 119 4.65 3.24 10.85
CA ALA A 119 3.37 3.49 11.51
C ALA A 119 2.65 4.72 10.94
N SER A 120 3.37 5.83 10.74
CA SER A 120 2.85 7.05 10.12
C SER A 120 2.38 6.82 8.69
N LEU A 121 3.10 6.00 7.92
CA LEU A 121 2.75 5.65 6.54
C LEU A 121 1.44 4.86 6.48
N ILE A 122 1.23 3.89 7.38
CA ILE A 122 -0.01 3.12 7.43
C ILE A 122 -1.21 4.02 7.76
N GLU A 123 -1.04 4.94 8.69
CA GLU A 123 -2.08 5.92 9.02
C GLU A 123 -2.42 6.81 7.82
N LYS A 124 -1.42 7.31 7.12
CA LYS A 124 -1.61 8.15 5.93
C LYS A 124 -2.33 7.42 4.80
N ILE A 125 -1.93 6.19 4.49
CA ILE A 125 -2.57 5.42 3.41
C ILE A 125 -4.00 5.05 3.78
N THR A 126 -4.26 4.68 5.02
CA THR A 126 -5.62 4.38 5.50
C THR A 126 -6.53 5.59 5.33
N ASN A 127 -6.09 6.76 5.76
CA ASN A 127 -6.86 8.00 5.63
C ASN A 127 -7.05 8.42 4.17
N HIS A 128 -6.04 8.21 3.34
CA HIS A 128 -6.11 8.50 1.91
C HIS A 128 -7.16 7.62 1.20
N VAL A 129 -7.13 6.32 1.46
CA VAL A 129 -8.11 5.38 0.88
C VAL A 129 -9.54 5.67 1.36
N LYS A 130 -9.72 6.01 2.63
CA LYS A 130 -11.04 6.47 3.16
C LYS A 130 -11.58 7.66 2.37
N LYS A 131 -10.73 8.62 2.03
CA LYS A 131 -11.14 9.79 1.22
C LYS A 131 -11.54 9.41 -0.20
N LEU A 132 -10.83 8.48 -0.82
CA LEU A 132 -11.17 7.97 -2.15
C LEU A 132 -12.53 7.26 -2.16
N ASP A 133 -12.79 6.43 -1.17
CA ASP A 133 -14.07 5.72 -1.04
C ASP A 133 -15.24 6.69 -0.87
N ASN A 134 -15.06 7.74 -0.06
CA ASN A 134 -16.07 8.78 0.11
C ASN A 134 -16.33 9.55 -1.18
N LYS A 135 -15.30 9.87 -1.95
CA LYS A 135 -15.44 10.57 -3.24
C LYS A 135 -16.22 9.72 -4.25
N ASN A 136 -15.86 8.45 -4.40
CA ASN A 136 -16.55 7.53 -5.30
C ASN A 136 -18.02 7.35 -4.93
N ASN A 137 -18.36 7.34 -3.64
CA ASN A 137 -19.74 7.27 -3.17
C ASN A 137 -20.54 8.52 -3.55
N LEU A 138 -19.94 9.71 -3.54
CA LEU A 138 -20.60 10.96 -3.94
C LEU A 138 -20.84 10.97 -5.46
N GLU A 139 -19.88 10.60 -6.26
CA GLU A 139 -20.01 10.52 -7.72
C GLU A 139 -21.12 9.53 -8.13
N ASN A 140 -21.22 8.38 -7.45
CA ASN A 140 -22.28 7.40 -7.70
C ASN A 140 -23.68 7.91 -7.29
N VAL A 141 -23.78 8.79 -6.31
CA VAL A 141 -25.06 9.43 -5.93
C VAL A 141 -25.51 10.44 -7.00
N GLU A 142 -24.57 11.18 -7.57
CA GLU A 142 -24.86 12.16 -8.64
C GLU A 142 -25.28 11.49 -9.93
N LEU A 143 -24.75 10.29 -10.25
CA LEU A 143 -25.11 9.54 -11.46
C LEU A 143 -26.49 8.85 -11.37
N ASN A 144 -27.06 8.72 -10.20
CA ASN A 144 -28.40 8.13 -9.97
C ASN A 144 -29.53 9.15 -9.88
N VAL A 145 -29.25 10.38 -10.22
CA VAL A 145 -30.23 11.47 -10.39
C VAL A 145 -30.47 11.67 -11.91
#